data_c5d3176fd98ce2e9ff632362f56f572b
#
_entry.id   c5d3176fd98ce2e9ff632362f56f572b
#
_cell.length_a   1.000
_cell.length_b   1.000
_cell.length_c   1.000
_cell.angle_alpha   90.00
_cell.angle_beta   90.00
_cell.angle_gamma   90.00
#
_symmetry.space_group_name_H-M   'P 1'
#
loop_
_entity.id
_entity.type
_entity.pdbx_description
1 polymer ?
#
loop_
_entity_poly.entity_id
_entity_poly.type
_entity_poly.pdbx_seq_one_letter_code
_entity_poly.pdbx_strand_id
1 'polypeptide(L)'
;MEQKLLDLIISIGQNKGWTVDFLDHDNKLVDVCFQRYSPAGHDFNMSIEMPNNDPNGFLAHLSNYYENFDPDGEALNWCDKEGHGINGAPKRLKDIIIDFEEIEKEIKELLEVFNLQIEELEKAAIHKVKVQVTEYLQKVVEVDAINGSDACDKVEEMVNGSEIILTADDFTTRNIEPYEDK
;
A
#
# COMPACT_ATOMS: atom_id res chain seq x y z
N MET A 1 -1.09 10.47 -7.31
CA MET A 1 -0.29 9.34 -6.75
C MET A 1 -0.16 8.21 -7.74
N GLU A 2 -1.25 7.84 -8.42
CA GLU A 2 -1.35 6.76 -9.39
C GLU A 2 -0.28 6.82 -10.50
N GLN A 3 -0.20 7.90 -11.29
CA GLN A 3 0.76 8.01 -12.38
C GLN A 3 2.22 7.91 -11.90
N LYS A 4 2.55 8.48 -10.73
CA LYS A 4 3.91 8.39 -10.17
C LYS A 4 4.32 6.97 -9.81
N LEU A 5 3.36 6.15 -9.34
CA LEU A 5 3.60 4.75 -9.04
C LEU A 5 3.85 3.95 -10.31
N LEU A 6 3.03 4.14 -11.35
CA LEU A 6 3.22 3.49 -12.64
C LEU A 6 4.56 3.85 -13.26
N ASP A 7 4.92 5.15 -13.26
CA ASP A 7 6.21 5.64 -13.76
C ASP A 7 7.39 5.02 -12.98
N LEU A 8 7.25 4.85 -11.65
CA LEU A 8 8.25 4.20 -10.82
C LEU A 8 8.41 2.72 -11.20
N ILE A 9 7.31 1.99 -11.35
CA ILE A 9 7.33 0.57 -11.73
C ILE A 9 8.02 0.39 -13.08
N ILE A 10 7.67 1.20 -14.07
CA ILE A 10 8.32 1.20 -15.38
C ILE A 10 9.83 1.45 -15.23
N SER A 11 10.20 2.51 -14.52
CA SER A 11 11.60 2.91 -14.36
C SER A 11 12.44 1.81 -13.70
N ILE A 12 11.94 1.21 -12.63
CA ILE A 12 12.65 0.13 -11.93
C ILE A 12 12.78 -1.09 -12.83
N GLY A 13 11.68 -1.53 -13.45
CA GLY A 13 11.69 -2.70 -14.34
C GLY A 13 12.68 -2.51 -15.49
N GLN A 14 12.61 -1.38 -16.20
CA GLN A 14 13.50 -1.07 -17.31
C GLN A 14 14.98 -0.98 -16.89
N ASN A 15 15.27 -0.38 -15.74
CA ASN A 15 16.64 -0.29 -15.20
C ASN A 15 17.21 -1.67 -14.83
N LYS A 16 16.35 -2.64 -14.54
CA LYS A 16 16.70 -4.04 -14.30
C LYS A 16 16.64 -4.92 -15.55
N GLY A 17 16.40 -4.33 -16.72
CA GLY A 17 16.39 -5.02 -18.02
C GLY A 17 15.07 -5.74 -18.34
N TRP A 18 13.98 -5.37 -17.68
CA TRP A 18 12.63 -5.87 -17.97
C TRP A 18 11.89 -4.92 -18.90
N THR A 19 11.10 -5.45 -19.82
CA THR A 19 10.02 -4.72 -20.46
C THR A 19 8.81 -4.76 -19.53
N VAL A 20 8.16 -3.61 -19.34
CA VAL A 20 7.02 -3.49 -18.42
C VAL A 20 5.82 -2.97 -19.16
N ASP A 21 4.73 -3.71 -19.12
CA ASP A 21 3.43 -3.36 -19.70
C ASP A 21 2.33 -3.47 -18.61
N PHE A 22 1.20 -2.81 -18.84
CA PHE A 22 0.06 -2.84 -17.92
C PHE A 22 -1.20 -3.32 -18.66
N LEU A 23 -1.94 -4.24 -18.04
CA LEU A 23 -3.25 -4.69 -18.49
C LEU A 23 -4.29 -4.23 -17.47
N ASP A 24 -5.18 -3.34 -17.87
CA ASP A 24 -6.26 -2.82 -17.03
C ASP A 24 -7.49 -3.75 -17.09
N HIS A 25 -7.94 -4.18 -15.91
CA HIS A 25 -9.12 -5.02 -15.72
C HIS A 25 -10.15 -4.25 -14.87
N ASP A 26 -10.96 -3.37 -15.45
CA ASP A 26 -12.10 -2.69 -14.78
C ASP A 26 -11.77 -1.59 -13.74
N ASN A 27 -10.77 -0.75 -13.96
CA ASN A 27 -10.40 0.41 -13.10
C ASN A 27 -10.04 0.09 -11.63
N LYS A 28 -10.01 -1.19 -11.23
CA LYS A 28 -9.70 -1.62 -9.87
C LYS A 28 -8.58 -2.63 -9.76
N LEU A 29 -8.27 -3.27 -10.85
CA LEU A 29 -7.22 -4.28 -10.94
C LEU A 29 -6.38 -4.01 -12.18
N VAL A 30 -5.09 -3.86 -11.98
CA VAL A 30 -4.10 -3.73 -13.05
C VAL A 30 -3.13 -4.88 -12.91
N ASP A 31 -2.89 -5.59 -14.01
CA ASP A 31 -1.79 -6.54 -14.08
C ASP A 31 -0.54 -5.82 -14.59
N VAL A 32 0.53 -5.90 -13.81
CA VAL A 32 1.85 -5.44 -14.22
C VAL A 32 2.59 -6.61 -14.85
N CYS A 33 2.77 -6.54 -16.16
CA CYS A 33 3.42 -7.59 -16.95
C CYS A 33 4.90 -7.27 -17.10
N PHE A 34 5.76 -8.14 -16.61
CA PHE A 34 7.22 -8.06 -16.79
C PHE A 34 7.65 -9.11 -17.80
N GLN A 35 8.42 -8.70 -18.80
CA GLN A 35 8.89 -9.56 -19.86
C GLN A 35 10.38 -9.36 -20.11
N ARG A 36 11.10 -10.43 -20.33
CA ARG A 36 12.51 -10.41 -20.74
C ARG A 36 12.96 -11.74 -21.33
N TYR A 37 14.09 -11.74 -21.98
CA TYR A 37 14.82 -12.98 -22.19
C TYR A 37 15.63 -13.30 -20.91
N SER A 38 15.65 -14.58 -20.53
CA SER A 38 16.53 -15.08 -19.49
C SER A 38 18.01 -14.95 -19.94
N PRO A 39 18.99 -15.10 -19.04
CA PRO A 39 20.41 -15.04 -19.42
C PRO A 39 20.80 -16.02 -20.54
N ALA A 40 20.22 -17.20 -20.59
CA ALA A 40 20.46 -18.17 -21.64
C ALA A 40 19.55 -18.00 -22.88
N GLY A 41 18.62 -17.06 -22.85
CA GLY A 41 17.79 -16.65 -23.97
C GLY A 41 16.40 -17.29 -24.03
N HIS A 42 15.89 -17.83 -22.93
CA HIS A 42 14.48 -18.22 -22.85
C HIS A 42 13.58 -16.99 -22.73
N ASP A 43 12.46 -17.02 -23.40
CA ASP A 43 11.45 -16.00 -23.36
C ASP A 43 10.63 -16.14 -22.06
N PHE A 44 10.87 -15.24 -21.10
CA PHE A 44 10.24 -15.29 -19.78
C PHE A 44 9.31 -14.10 -19.56
N ASN A 45 8.16 -14.38 -18.99
CA ASN A 45 7.20 -13.34 -18.59
C ASN A 45 6.54 -13.71 -17.25
N MET A 46 6.18 -12.68 -16.49
CA MET A 46 5.38 -12.80 -15.27
C MET A 46 4.35 -11.68 -15.21
N SER A 47 3.21 -11.94 -14.59
CA SER A 47 2.13 -10.99 -14.37
C SER A 47 1.87 -10.86 -12.87
N ILE A 48 1.90 -9.64 -12.38
CA ILE A 48 1.74 -9.32 -10.96
C ILE A 48 0.52 -8.41 -10.81
N GLU A 49 -0.46 -8.85 -10.07
CA GLU A 49 -1.67 -8.07 -9.79
C GLU A 49 -1.37 -6.86 -8.91
N MET A 50 -1.94 -5.71 -9.28
CA MET A 50 -1.91 -4.48 -8.48
C MET A 50 -3.35 -4.02 -8.23
N PRO A 51 -3.97 -4.46 -7.12
CA PRO A 51 -5.35 -4.10 -6.81
C PRO A 51 -5.46 -2.62 -6.40
N ASN A 52 -6.43 -1.91 -6.95
CA ASN A 52 -6.73 -0.51 -6.63
C ASN A 52 -5.53 0.46 -6.77
N ASN A 53 -4.56 0.15 -7.63
CA ASN A 53 -3.30 0.90 -7.74
C ASN A 53 -2.57 1.05 -6.39
N ASP A 54 -2.70 0.03 -5.54
CA ASP A 54 -2.08 -0.02 -4.21
C ASP A 54 -0.66 -0.58 -4.30
N PRO A 55 0.38 0.21 -3.95
CA PRO A 55 1.76 -0.24 -3.99
C PRO A 55 2.05 -1.41 -3.03
N ASN A 56 1.39 -1.45 -1.87
CA ASN A 56 1.57 -2.53 -0.91
C ASN A 56 0.89 -3.82 -1.39
N GLY A 57 -0.27 -3.70 -2.04
CA GLY A 57 -0.93 -4.81 -2.72
C GLY A 57 -0.03 -5.39 -3.82
N PHE A 58 0.56 -4.54 -4.66
CA PHE A 58 1.53 -4.97 -5.68
C PHE A 58 2.74 -5.70 -5.05
N LEU A 59 3.34 -5.14 -4.01
CA LEU A 59 4.48 -5.79 -3.31
C LEU A 59 4.10 -7.14 -2.72
N ALA A 60 2.92 -7.25 -2.11
CA ALA A 60 2.44 -8.51 -1.56
C ALA A 60 2.28 -9.59 -2.64
N HIS A 61 1.73 -9.23 -3.81
CA HIS A 61 1.61 -10.15 -4.93
C HIS A 61 2.96 -10.52 -5.54
N LEU A 62 3.89 -9.57 -5.68
CA LEU A 62 5.24 -9.85 -6.17
C LEU A 62 6.02 -10.74 -5.19
N SER A 63 5.91 -10.51 -3.87
CA SER A 63 6.52 -11.37 -2.85
C SER A 63 5.96 -12.78 -2.91
N ASN A 64 4.63 -12.91 -3.00
CA ASN A 64 3.98 -14.22 -3.14
C ASN A 64 4.40 -14.94 -4.43
N TYR A 65 4.56 -14.21 -5.54
CA TYR A 65 5.06 -14.78 -6.79
C TYR A 65 6.47 -15.32 -6.60
N TYR A 66 7.38 -14.54 -6.00
CA TYR A 66 8.75 -14.96 -5.72
C TYR A 66 8.82 -16.16 -4.77
N GLU A 67 8.04 -16.17 -3.69
CA GLU A 67 8.04 -17.26 -2.70
C GLU A 67 7.52 -18.60 -3.28
N ASN A 68 6.71 -18.54 -4.32
CA ASN A 68 6.16 -19.73 -5.00
C ASN A 68 6.83 -20.02 -6.36
N PHE A 69 7.85 -19.25 -6.73
CA PHE A 69 8.58 -19.48 -7.96
C PHE A 69 9.39 -20.79 -7.84
N ASP A 70 9.17 -21.70 -8.77
CA ASP A 70 9.82 -23.01 -8.82
C ASP A 70 10.60 -23.16 -10.13
N PRO A 71 11.94 -22.95 -10.13
CA PRO A 71 12.75 -23.10 -11.34
C PRO A 71 12.64 -24.45 -12.02
N ASP A 72 12.48 -25.54 -11.24
CA ASP A 72 12.31 -26.89 -11.77
C ASP A 72 10.97 -27.04 -12.50
N GLY A 73 9.90 -26.53 -11.88
CA GLY A 73 8.54 -26.53 -12.46
C GLY A 73 8.47 -25.69 -13.72
N GLU A 74 9.04 -24.47 -13.69
CA GLU A 74 9.10 -23.59 -14.87
C GLU A 74 9.90 -24.23 -16.00
N ALA A 75 11.06 -24.81 -15.72
CA ALA A 75 11.89 -25.46 -16.73
C ALA A 75 11.17 -26.62 -17.44
N LEU A 76 10.28 -27.33 -16.77
CA LEU A 76 9.47 -28.39 -17.38
C LEU A 76 8.51 -27.86 -18.45
N ASN A 77 7.98 -26.64 -18.28
CA ASN A 77 7.10 -26.00 -19.24
C ASN A 77 7.87 -25.58 -20.52
N TRP A 78 9.19 -25.39 -20.42
CA TRP A 78 10.03 -24.85 -21.49
C TRP A 78 10.87 -25.90 -22.22
N CYS A 79 10.91 -27.14 -21.75
CA CYS A 79 11.72 -28.20 -22.35
C CYS A 79 11.01 -28.98 -23.48
N ASP A 80 10.04 -28.38 -24.16
CA ASP A 80 9.38 -29.00 -25.29
C ASP A 80 10.22 -29.02 -26.59
N LYS A 81 9.70 -29.72 -27.62
CA LYS A 81 10.44 -29.87 -28.87
C LYS A 81 10.48 -28.60 -29.72
N GLU A 82 9.52 -27.71 -29.55
CA GLU A 82 9.42 -26.48 -30.33
C GLU A 82 10.39 -25.43 -29.81
N GLY A 83 10.67 -25.50 -28.50
CA GLY A 83 11.60 -24.58 -27.81
C GLY A 83 11.01 -23.19 -27.69
N HIS A 84 11.36 -22.51 -26.63
CA HIS A 84 10.97 -21.13 -26.36
C HIS A 84 12.22 -20.27 -26.25
N GLY A 85 12.14 -19.08 -26.80
CA GLY A 85 13.23 -18.12 -26.74
C GLY A 85 14.00 -17.93 -28.04
N ILE A 86 15.16 -17.29 -27.93
CA ILE A 86 16.01 -16.97 -29.08
C ILE A 86 16.71 -18.21 -29.63
N ASN A 87 17.15 -18.14 -30.91
CA ASN A 87 17.90 -19.22 -31.51
C ASN A 87 19.19 -19.48 -30.73
N GLY A 88 19.37 -20.72 -30.27
CA GLY A 88 20.50 -21.15 -29.46
C GLY A 88 20.22 -21.27 -27.96
N ALA A 89 19.03 -20.92 -27.50
CA ALA A 89 18.63 -21.18 -26.12
C ALA A 89 18.72 -22.68 -25.79
N PRO A 90 19.12 -23.07 -24.55
CA PRO A 90 19.21 -24.45 -24.15
C PRO A 90 17.88 -25.19 -24.27
N LYS A 91 17.96 -26.48 -24.60
CA LYS A 91 16.79 -27.39 -24.68
C LYS A 91 16.87 -28.56 -23.73
N ARG A 92 17.98 -28.68 -22.99
CA ARG A 92 18.14 -29.74 -22.00
C ARG A 92 17.60 -29.25 -20.67
N LEU A 93 16.70 -30.00 -20.05
CA LEU A 93 16.06 -29.65 -18.78
C LEU A 93 17.06 -29.11 -17.73
N LYS A 94 18.19 -29.76 -17.55
CA LYS A 94 19.21 -29.32 -16.59
C LYS A 94 19.73 -27.89 -16.87
N ASP A 95 19.96 -27.57 -18.14
CA ASP A 95 20.50 -26.28 -18.53
C ASP A 95 19.41 -25.18 -18.43
N ILE A 96 18.14 -25.57 -18.65
CA ILE A 96 16.98 -24.71 -18.48
C ILE A 96 16.75 -24.41 -16.98
N ILE A 97 16.87 -25.41 -16.10
CA ILE A 97 16.76 -25.20 -14.64
C ILE A 97 17.77 -24.17 -14.17
N ILE A 98 19.03 -24.30 -14.56
CA ILE A 98 20.09 -23.35 -14.20
C ILE A 98 19.74 -21.92 -14.68
N ASP A 99 19.18 -21.79 -15.86
CA ASP A 99 18.76 -20.49 -16.41
C ASP A 99 17.59 -19.89 -15.61
N PHE A 100 16.63 -20.70 -15.19
CA PHE A 100 15.53 -20.22 -14.34
C PHE A 100 15.91 -19.97 -12.87
N GLU A 101 16.96 -20.62 -12.35
CA GLU A 101 17.58 -20.23 -11.07
C GLU A 101 18.18 -18.80 -11.13
N GLU A 102 18.70 -18.38 -12.28
CA GLU A 102 19.14 -16.99 -12.48
C GLU A 102 17.95 -16.03 -12.57
N ILE A 103 16.85 -16.43 -13.23
CA ILE A 103 15.61 -15.65 -13.24
C ILE A 103 15.06 -15.46 -11.82
N GLU A 104 15.07 -16.49 -10.99
CA GLU A 104 14.65 -16.40 -9.57
C GLU A 104 15.45 -15.31 -8.82
N LYS A 105 16.75 -15.25 -9.00
CA LYS A 105 17.61 -14.20 -8.41
C LYS A 105 17.23 -12.81 -8.90
N GLU A 106 16.92 -12.67 -10.19
CA GLU A 106 16.52 -11.41 -10.79
C GLU A 106 15.15 -10.94 -10.29
N ILE A 107 14.18 -11.86 -10.07
CA ILE A 107 12.90 -11.56 -9.45
C ILE A 107 13.12 -11.07 -8.00
N LYS A 108 13.99 -11.74 -7.25
CA LYS A 108 14.36 -11.32 -5.90
C LYS A 108 14.96 -9.93 -5.85
N GLU A 109 15.90 -9.64 -6.74
CA GLU A 109 16.50 -8.30 -6.85
C GLU A 109 15.47 -7.23 -7.21
N LEU A 110 14.51 -7.57 -8.07
CA LEU A 110 13.42 -6.68 -8.45
C LEU A 110 12.55 -6.37 -7.23
N LEU A 111 12.15 -7.40 -6.47
CA LEU A 111 11.38 -7.27 -5.23
C LEU A 111 12.10 -6.39 -4.19
N GLU A 112 13.41 -6.61 -3.97
CA GLU A 112 14.22 -5.83 -3.03
C GLU A 112 14.25 -4.34 -3.40
N VAL A 113 14.41 -4.01 -4.68
CA VAL A 113 14.42 -2.62 -5.15
C VAL A 113 13.05 -1.98 -5.01
N PHE A 114 11.96 -2.70 -5.34
CA PHE A 114 10.61 -2.19 -5.18
C PHE A 114 10.28 -1.89 -3.71
N ASN A 115 10.63 -2.80 -2.79
CA ASN A 115 10.44 -2.58 -1.36
C ASN A 115 11.09 -1.28 -0.90
N LEU A 116 12.37 -1.06 -1.23
CA LEU A 116 13.10 0.15 -0.85
C LEU A 116 12.45 1.43 -1.43
N GLN A 117 12.10 1.43 -2.70
CA GLN A 117 11.58 2.61 -3.38
C GLN A 117 10.13 2.96 -2.95
N ILE A 118 9.30 1.95 -2.68
CA ILE A 118 7.95 2.17 -2.18
C ILE A 118 7.99 2.70 -0.74
N GLU A 119 8.86 2.16 0.13
CA GLU A 119 9.09 2.73 1.47
C GLU A 119 9.54 4.21 1.41
N GLU A 120 10.41 4.57 0.47
CA GLU A 120 10.83 5.96 0.28
C GLU A 120 9.68 6.86 -0.18
N LEU A 121 8.82 6.38 -1.07
CA LEU A 121 7.61 7.11 -1.50
C LEU A 121 6.65 7.34 -0.33
N GLU A 122 6.42 6.32 0.50
CA GLU A 122 5.57 6.44 1.68
C GLU A 122 6.13 7.44 2.69
N LYS A 123 7.44 7.36 2.98
CA LYS A 123 8.12 8.31 3.86
C LYS A 123 8.02 9.75 3.34
N ALA A 124 8.14 9.95 2.03
CA ALA A 124 8.00 11.26 1.39
C ALA A 124 6.56 11.79 1.41
N ALA A 125 5.56 10.90 1.49
CA ALA A 125 4.14 11.27 1.58
C ALA A 125 3.72 11.67 3.01
N ILE A 126 4.51 11.32 4.04
CA ILE A 126 4.23 11.70 5.42
C ILE A 126 4.41 13.21 5.60
N HIS A 127 3.34 13.88 5.97
CA HIS A 127 3.35 15.32 6.28
C HIS A 127 2.60 15.58 7.60
N LYS A 128 2.89 16.75 8.20
CA LYS A 128 2.21 17.14 9.43
C LYS A 128 0.78 17.57 9.12
N VAL A 129 -0.19 16.90 9.73
CA VAL A 129 -1.60 17.26 9.65
C VAL A 129 -2.01 17.87 10.98
N LYS A 130 -2.73 19.02 10.93
CA LYS A 130 -3.39 19.57 12.11
C LYS A 130 -4.65 18.78 12.38
N VAL A 131 -4.87 18.43 13.63
CA VAL A 131 -6.07 17.75 14.09
C VAL A 131 -6.69 18.53 15.23
N GLN A 132 -8.00 18.76 15.15
CA GLN A 132 -8.77 19.34 16.24
C GLN A 132 -9.26 18.23 17.15
N VAL A 133 -9.03 18.40 18.46
CA VAL A 133 -9.58 17.53 19.49
C VAL A 133 -10.55 18.37 20.32
N THR A 134 -11.83 17.94 20.37
CA THR A 134 -12.87 18.59 21.16
C THR A 134 -13.36 17.61 22.22
N GLU A 135 -13.32 18.01 23.47
CA GLU A 135 -13.87 17.24 24.60
C GLU A 135 -15.16 17.88 25.08
N TYR A 136 -16.15 17.06 25.34
CA TYR A 136 -17.43 17.49 25.90
C TYR A 136 -17.48 17.05 27.37
N LEU A 137 -17.72 18.03 28.25
CA LEU A 137 -17.90 17.83 29.68
C LEU A 137 -19.35 18.15 30.02
N GLN A 138 -19.98 17.32 30.84
CA GLN A 138 -21.39 17.50 31.21
C GLN A 138 -21.56 17.24 32.72
N LYS A 139 -22.24 18.17 33.39
CA LYS A 139 -22.59 18.06 34.79
C LYS A 139 -24.06 18.37 35.01
N VAL A 140 -24.75 17.54 35.75
CA VAL A 140 -26.11 17.81 36.19
C VAL A 140 -26.05 18.43 37.57
N VAL A 141 -26.72 19.58 37.74
CA VAL A 141 -26.80 20.31 39.01
C VAL A 141 -28.24 20.51 39.38
N GLU A 142 -28.57 20.44 40.64
CA GLU A 142 -29.86 20.74 41.20
C GLU A 142 -29.83 22.12 41.86
N VAL A 143 -30.79 22.98 41.52
CA VAL A 143 -30.93 24.34 42.07
C VAL A 143 -32.38 24.63 42.43
N ASP A 144 -32.58 25.37 43.48
CA ASP A 144 -33.91 25.85 43.87
C ASP A 144 -34.37 26.95 42.88
N ALA A 145 -35.44 26.69 42.11
CA ALA A 145 -35.89 27.62 41.08
C ALA A 145 -37.42 27.58 40.94
N ILE A 146 -38.00 28.68 40.44
CA ILE A 146 -39.42 28.81 40.21
C ILE A 146 -39.90 28.03 38.98
N ASN A 147 -39.01 27.94 37.98
CA ASN A 147 -39.21 27.24 36.72
C ASN A 147 -37.86 26.93 36.02
N GLY A 148 -37.91 26.22 34.90
CA GLY A 148 -36.69 25.83 34.17
C GLY A 148 -35.82 26.97 33.67
N SER A 149 -36.41 28.13 33.28
CA SER A 149 -35.65 29.30 32.85
C SER A 149 -34.90 29.92 34.01
N ASP A 150 -35.55 30.11 35.16
CA ASP A 150 -34.92 30.63 36.38
C ASP A 150 -33.81 29.68 36.88
N ALA A 151 -33.98 28.37 36.70
CA ALA A 151 -32.92 27.40 36.99
C ALA A 151 -31.68 27.58 36.10
N CYS A 152 -31.88 27.77 34.79
CA CYS A 152 -30.80 27.99 33.84
C CYS A 152 -30.04 29.29 34.15
N ASP A 153 -30.77 30.39 34.41
CA ASP A 153 -30.16 31.70 34.75
C ASP A 153 -29.31 31.62 36.00
N LYS A 154 -29.78 30.90 37.05
CA LYS A 154 -29.03 30.70 38.27
C LYS A 154 -27.77 29.83 38.05
N VAL A 155 -27.90 28.75 37.25
CA VAL A 155 -26.73 27.92 36.95
C VAL A 155 -25.71 28.67 36.10
N GLU A 156 -26.16 29.51 35.17
CA GLU A 156 -25.26 30.37 34.38
C GLU A 156 -24.49 31.36 35.28
N GLU A 157 -25.14 31.98 36.23
CA GLU A 157 -24.50 32.84 37.24
C GLU A 157 -23.47 32.04 38.06
N MET A 158 -23.80 30.85 38.52
CA MET A 158 -22.90 29.98 39.29
C MET A 158 -21.68 29.52 38.47
N VAL A 159 -21.86 29.22 37.18
CA VAL A 159 -20.75 28.89 36.28
C VAL A 159 -19.85 30.10 36.07
N ASN A 160 -20.43 31.27 35.76
CA ASN A 160 -19.70 32.53 35.60
C ASN A 160 -18.98 32.97 36.87
N GLY A 161 -19.58 32.69 38.03
CA GLY A 161 -18.98 32.95 39.35
C GLY A 161 -17.93 31.90 39.79
N SER A 162 -17.70 30.86 38.96
CA SER A 162 -16.81 29.72 39.27
C SER A 162 -17.23 28.89 40.50
N GLU A 163 -18.51 28.92 40.86
CA GLU A 163 -19.09 28.04 41.87
C GLU A 163 -19.31 26.63 41.32
N ILE A 164 -19.61 26.53 40.01
CA ILE A 164 -19.69 25.29 39.28
C ILE A 164 -18.50 25.23 38.30
N ILE A 165 -17.65 24.23 38.50
CA ILE A 165 -16.50 23.97 37.63
C ILE A 165 -16.69 22.58 36.99
N LEU A 166 -16.54 22.51 35.68
CA LEU A 166 -16.46 21.24 34.97
C LEU A 166 -15.01 20.72 35.06
N THR A 167 -14.87 19.46 35.37
CA THR A 167 -13.58 18.77 35.55
C THR A 167 -13.45 17.58 34.63
N ALA A 168 -12.32 16.92 34.62
CA ALA A 168 -12.11 15.70 33.85
C ALA A 168 -13.09 14.56 34.23
N ASP A 169 -13.63 14.59 35.45
CA ASP A 169 -14.63 13.59 35.92
C ASP A 169 -16.00 13.80 35.27
N ASP A 170 -16.24 14.99 34.73
CA ASP A 170 -17.49 15.33 34.01
C ASP A 170 -17.40 15.02 32.50
N PHE A 171 -16.34 14.31 32.05
CA PHE A 171 -16.13 13.94 30.63
C PHE A 171 -17.23 13.00 30.14
N THR A 172 -17.79 13.29 28.98
CA THR A 172 -18.81 12.46 28.33
C THR A 172 -18.35 11.88 27.01
N THR A 173 -17.74 12.68 26.15
CA THR A 173 -17.31 12.23 24.82
C THR A 173 -16.21 13.12 24.26
N ARG A 174 -15.53 12.59 23.23
CA ARG A 174 -14.49 13.30 22.49
C ARG A 174 -14.76 13.19 20.99
N ASN A 175 -14.56 14.30 20.26
CA ASN A 175 -14.52 14.32 18.81
C ASN A 175 -13.09 14.61 18.35
N ILE A 176 -12.63 13.87 17.32
CA ILE A 176 -11.30 14.06 16.70
C ILE A 176 -11.54 14.19 15.19
N GLU A 177 -11.16 15.33 14.63
CA GLU A 177 -11.36 15.62 13.21
C GLU A 177 -10.19 16.41 12.62
N PRO A 178 -9.94 16.32 11.30
CA PRO A 178 -8.97 17.16 10.65
C PRO A 178 -9.30 18.64 10.88
N TYR A 179 -8.28 19.45 11.21
CA TYR A 179 -8.45 20.88 11.39
C TYR A 179 -8.33 21.60 10.04
N GLU A 180 -9.37 22.30 9.63
CA GLU A 180 -9.40 23.16 8.45
C GLU A 180 -9.20 24.63 8.89
N ASP A 181 -8.15 25.27 8.39
CA ASP A 181 -7.96 26.72 8.59
C ASP A 181 -9.10 27.47 7.84
N LYS A 182 -9.92 28.24 8.55
CA LYS A 182 -11.02 29.04 7.99
C LYS A 182 -10.51 30.32 7.36
#